data_d1134ff02459cb2d6f2f965c3ba95e98
#
_entry.id   d1134ff02459cb2d6f2f965c3ba95e98
#
_cell.length_a   1.000
_cell.length_b   1.000
_cell.length_c   1.000
_cell.angle_alpha   90.00
_cell.angle_beta   90.00
_cell.angle_gamma   90.00
#
_symmetry.space_group_name_H-M   'P 1'
#
loop_
_entity.id
_entity.type
_entity.pdbx_description
1 polymer ?
#
loop_
_entity_poly.entity_id
_entity_poly.type
_entity_poly.pdbx_seq_one_letter_code
_entity_poly.pdbx_strand_id
1 'polypeptide(L)'
;MPTKWTKEDECYFGAELYPGIKTLLMHDVSTLDQAQKDLITKHKGVYGNYFPAAWTQNFQGGHIWVTTLGHAKENYQEPTYLNHLWQGINYIAGQVKAIDYSKATSKGRDEGLRF
;
A
#
# COMPACT_ATOMS: atom_id res chain seq x y z
N MET A 1 3.36 -15.79 -4.72
CA MET A 1 3.16 -15.25 -3.33
C MET A 1 2.39 -16.26 -2.51
N PRO A 2 2.80 -16.52 -1.27
CA PRO A 2 2.00 -17.34 -0.35
C PRO A 2 0.69 -16.62 0.00
N THR A 3 -0.35 -17.38 0.35
CA THR A 3 -1.64 -16.82 0.80
C THR A 3 -1.54 -16.13 2.17
N LYS A 4 -0.56 -16.52 2.96
CA LYS A 4 -0.23 -15.92 4.25
C LYS A 4 1.29 -15.76 4.35
N TRP A 5 1.71 -14.58 4.71
CA TRP A 5 3.11 -14.22 4.86
C TRP A 5 3.33 -13.58 6.22
N THR A 6 4.15 -14.21 7.05
CA THR A 6 4.54 -13.69 8.35
C THR A 6 5.91 -13.05 8.25
N LYS A 7 6.02 -11.80 8.65
CA LYS A 7 7.29 -11.08 8.71
C LYS A 7 7.30 -10.10 9.87
N GLU A 8 8.47 -9.81 10.37
CA GLU A 8 8.69 -8.72 11.30
C GLU A 8 8.89 -7.42 10.52
N ASP A 9 8.02 -6.46 10.75
CA ASP A 9 8.05 -5.18 10.05
C ASP A 9 7.30 -4.12 10.87
N GLU A 10 7.45 -2.86 10.50
CA GLU A 10 6.62 -1.79 11.02
C GLU A 10 5.30 -1.73 10.24
N CYS A 11 4.18 -1.74 10.96
CA CYS A 11 2.86 -1.70 10.34
C CYS A 11 2.34 -0.27 10.25
N TYR A 12 1.98 0.15 9.03
CA TYR A 12 1.34 1.44 8.78
C TYR A 12 -0.15 1.26 8.53
N PHE A 13 -0.95 2.02 9.25
CA PHE A 13 -2.41 1.98 9.15
C PHE A 13 -2.91 3.28 8.56
N GLY A 14 -3.32 3.27 7.31
CA GLY A 14 -3.92 4.43 6.66
C GLY A 14 -5.27 4.75 7.28
N ALA A 15 -5.46 5.98 7.75
CA ALA A 15 -6.74 6.45 8.24
C ALA A 15 -7.73 6.61 7.09
N GLU A 16 -7.25 7.07 5.95
CA GLU A 16 -8.02 7.32 4.75
C GLU A 16 -7.14 7.10 3.52
N LEU A 17 -7.62 6.30 2.59
CA LEU A 17 -6.93 6.00 1.34
C LEU A 17 -7.79 6.45 0.15
N TYR A 18 -7.13 6.65 -0.99
CA TYR A 18 -7.81 7.02 -2.22
C TYR A 18 -8.88 5.99 -2.60
N PRO A 19 -10.10 6.41 -3.00
CA PRO A 19 -11.14 5.50 -3.44
C PRO A 19 -10.71 4.67 -4.66
N GLY A 20 -11.19 3.43 -4.74
CA GLY A 20 -10.93 2.56 -5.88
C GLY A 20 -9.60 1.83 -5.85
N ILE A 21 -8.89 1.80 -4.70
CA ILE A 21 -7.73 0.95 -4.54
C ILE A 21 -8.10 -0.52 -4.70
N LYS A 22 -7.19 -1.29 -5.26
CA LYS A 22 -7.28 -2.76 -5.31
C LYS A 22 -6.25 -3.33 -4.37
N THR A 23 -6.72 -3.82 -3.23
CA THR A 23 -5.84 -4.35 -2.18
C THR A 23 -5.22 -5.66 -2.63
N LEU A 24 -3.91 -5.78 -2.49
CA LEU A 24 -3.11 -6.96 -2.80
C LEU A 24 -2.71 -7.72 -1.54
N LEU A 25 -2.36 -6.99 -0.48
CA LEU A 25 -1.99 -7.53 0.82
C LEU A 25 -2.72 -6.73 1.90
N MET A 26 -3.11 -7.42 2.96
CA MET A 26 -3.70 -6.82 4.15
C MET A 26 -2.92 -7.25 5.39
N HIS A 27 -2.86 -6.36 6.37
CA HIS A 27 -2.38 -6.72 7.70
C HIS A 27 -3.38 -7.64 8.40
N ASP A 28 -2.88 -8.73 8.97
CA ASP A 28 -3.66 -9.56 9.88
C ASP A 28 -3.55 -8.97 11.29
N VAL A 29 -4.52 -8.15 11.64
CA VAL A 29 -4.53 -7.42 12.92
C VAL A 29 -4.65 -8.34 14.13
N SER A 30 -5.02 -9.61 13.95
CA SER A 30 -5.07 -10.59 15.05
C SER A 30 -3.70 -10.90 15.65
N THR A 31 -2.64 -10.68 14.87
CA THR A 31 -1.25 -10.95 15.26
C THR A 31 -0.59 -9.80 16.02
N LEU A 32 -1.25 -8.67 16.12
CA LEU A 32 -0.74 -7.47 16.79
C LEU A 32 -0.87 -7.60 18.33
N ASP A 33 0.00 -6.91 19.05
CA ASP A 33 -0.14 -6.81 20.50
C ASP A 33 -1.34 -5.92 20.91
N GLN A 34 -1.67 -5.93 22.19
CA GLN A 34 -2.85 -5.21 22.69
C GLN A 34 -2.73 -3.70 22.52
N ALA A 35 -1.55 -3.12 22.73
CA ALA A 35 -1.33 -1.68 22.58
C ALA A 35 -1.56 -1.23 21.11
N GLN A 36 -1.10 -2.03 20.15
CA GLN A 36 -1.34 -1.79 18.73
C GLN A 36 -2.82 -1.93 18.36
N LYS A 37 -3.51 -2.94 18.91
CA LYS A 37 -4.96 -3.11 18.71
C LYS A 37 -5.75 -1.93 19.28
N ASP A 38 -5.35 -1.40 20.40
CA ASP A 38 -5.98 -0.23 21.03
C ASP A 38 -5.80 1.03 20.16
N LEU A 39 -4.61 1.22 19.59
CA LEU A 39 -4.36 2.30 18.63
C LEU A 39 -5.27 2.20 17.40
N ILE A 40 -5.38 1.01 16.81
CA ILE A 40 -6.25 0.77 15.66
C ILE A 40 -7.70 1.07 16.03
N THR A 41 -8.17 0.60 17.18
CA THR A 41 -9.54 0.84 17.65
C THR A 41 -9.83 2.32 17.84
N LYS A 42 -8.86 3.07 18.37
CA LYS A 42 -8.97 4.51 18.58
C LYS A 42 -8.99 5.29 17.26
N HIS A 43 -8.26 4.83 16.25
CA HIS A 43 -8.08 5.51 14.97
C HIS A 43 -8.70 4.73 13.80
N LYS A 44 -9.81 4.06 14.03
CA LYS A 44 -10.54 3.35 12.96
C LYS A 44 -10.84 4.32 11.82
N GLY A 45 -10.15 4.12 10.71
CA GLY A 45 -10.42 4.84 9.48
C GLY A 45 -11.57 4.20 8.70
N VAL A 46 -11.69 4.58 7.44
CA VAL A 46 -12.73 4.10 6.50
C VAL A 46 -12.76 2.57 6.38
N TYR A 47 -11.63 1.91 6.60
CA TYR A 47 -11.48 0.46 6.42
C TYR A 47 -11.82 -0.39 7.67
N GLY A 48 -12.16 0.23 8.79
CA GLY A 48 -12.48 -0.48 10.04
C GLY A 48 -11.33 -1.37 10.52
N ASN A 49 -11.48 -2.69 10.44
CA ASN A 49 -10.43 -3.67 10.77
C ASN A 49 -9.60 -4.11 9.54
N TYR A 50 -9.87 -3.53 8.39
CA TYR A 50 -9.19 -3.80 7.13
C TYR A 50 -8.09 -2.77 6.92
N PHE A 51 -6.85 -3.22 6.91
CA PHE A 51 -5.70 -2.32 6.70
C PHE A 51 -4.86 -2.84 5.54
N PRO A 52 -5.03 -2.24 4.34
CA PRO A 52 -4.18 -2.58 3.21
C PRO A 52 -2.71 -2.37 3.51
N ALA A 53 -1.89 -3.36 3.21
CA ALA A 53 -0.43 -3.30 3.30
C ALA A 53 0.23 -3.08 1.93
N ALA A 54 -0.44 -3.52 0.87
CA ALA A 54 -0.05 -3.24 -0.51
C ALA A 54 -1.29 -3.18 -1.40
N TRP A 55 -1.26 -2.30 -2.39
CA TRP A 55 -2.39 -2.11 -3.32
C TRP A 55 -1.95 -1.55 -4.66
N THR A 56 -2.87 -1.60 -5.62
CA THR A 56 -2.76 -0.87 -6.88
C THR A 56 -3.92 0.10 -7.04
N GLN A 57 -3.73 1.14 -7.80
CA GLN A 57 -4.77 2.09 -8.18
C GLN A 57 -4.43 2.79 -9.48
N ASN A 58 -5.44 3.31 -10.14
CA ASN A 58 -5.29 4.28 -11.21
C ASN A 58 -5.41 5.69 -10.63
N PHE A 59 -4.53 6.58 -11.04
CA PHE A 59 -4.57 7.96 -10.58
C PHE A 59 -4.08 8.89 -11.68
N GLN A 60 -4.91 9.86 -12.04
CA GLN A 60 -4.59 10.88 -13.06
C GLN A 60 -4.04 10.31 -14.38
N GLY A 61 -4.61 9.21 -14.84
CA GLY A 61 -4.21 8.55 -16.09
C GLY A 61 -3.01 7.61 -15.97
N GLY A 62 -2.41 7.54 -14.78
CA GLY A 62 -1.30 6.65 -14.48
C GLY A 62 -1.72 5.42 -13.67
N HIS A 63 -0.76 4.54 -13.44
CA HIS A 63 -0.91 3.33 -12.63
C HIS A 63 0.05 3.38 -11.46
N ILE A 64 -0.45 3.09 -10.26
CA ILE A 64 0.32 3.11 -9.03
C ILE A 64 0.29 1.73 -8.40
N TRP A 65 1.43 1.29 -7.94
CA TRP A 65 1.59 0.15 -7.06
C TRP A 65 2.27 0.61 -5.78
N VAL A 66 1.68 0.28 -4.65
CA VAL A 66 2.14 0.74 -3.33
C VAL A 66 2.38 -0.46 -2.44
N THR A 67 3.44 -0.40 -1.68
CA THR A 67 3.67 -1.25 -0.52
C THR A 67 4.08 -0.40 0.68
N THR A 68 3.56 -0.73 1.84
CA THR A 68 3.92 -0.10 3.11
C THR A 68 4.95 -0.93 3.89
N LEU A 69 5.38 -2.06 3.33
CA LEU A 69 6.35 -2.96 3.92
C LEU A 69 7.79 -2.50 3.66
N GLY A 70 8.73 -2.99 4.46
CA GLY A 70 10.17 -2.80 4.23
C GLY A 70 10.81 -1.69 5.05
N HIS A 71 10.38 -1.51 6.30
CA HIS A 71 10.97 -0.54 7.22
C HIS A 71 12.43 -0.86 7.55
N ALA A 72 12.71 -2.11 7.92
CA ALA A 72 14.05 -2.52 8.32
C ALA A 72 14.91 -2.95 7.14
N LYS A 73 16.21 -2.63 7.19
CA LYS A 73 17.17 -3.00 6.14
C LYS A 73 17.24 -4.52 5.92
N GLU A 74 17.00 -5.32 6.93
CA GLU A 74 16.98 -6.77 6.89
C GLU A 74 15.88 -7.30 5.96
N ASN A 75 14.78 -6.57 5.81
CA ASN A 75 13.70 -6.92 4.89
C ASN A 75 14.19 -7.05 3.45
N TYR A 76 15.18 -6.26 3.06
CA TYR A 76 15.76 -6.27 1.70
C TYR A 76 16.70 -7.46 1.44
N GLN A 77 16.86 -8.35 2.41
CA GLN A 77 17.56 -9.63 2.27
C GLN A 77 16.59 -10.82 2.27
N GLU A 78 15.31 -10.57 2.50
CA GLU A 78 14.26 -11.57 2.56
C GLU A 78 13.77 -11.92 1.14
N PRO A 79 13.91 -13.17 0.68
CA PRO A 79 13.55 -13.54 -0.71
C PRO A 79 12.08 -13.27 -1.05
N THR A 80 11.16 -13.50 -0.10
CA THR A 80 9.72 -13.24 -0.32
C THR A 80 9.45 -11.75 -0.49
N TYR A 81 10.11 -10.90 0.29
CA TYR A 81 9.98 -9.45 0.15
C TYR A 81 10.58 -8.94 -1.16
N LEU A 82 11.75 -9.42 -1.54
CA LEU A 82 12.37 -9.08 -2.83
C LEU A 82 11.49 -9.50 -4.01
N ASN A 83 10.88 -10.70 -3.94
CA ASN A 83 9.92 -11.13 -4.95
C ASN A 83 8.68 -10.21 -4.99
N HIS A 84 8.18 -9.80 -3.84
CA HIS A 84 7.07 -8.85 -3.75
C HIS A 84 7.40 -7.52 -4.46
N LEU A 85 8.57 -6.95 -4.18
CA LEU A 85 9.04 -5.73 -4.86
C LEU A 85 9.19 -5.95 -6.38
N TRP A 86 9.78 -7.06 -6.77
CA TRP A 86 10.00 -7.40 -8.18
C TRP A 86 8.69 -7.53 -8.95
N GLN A 87 7.68 -8.17 -8.35
CA GLN A 87 6.34 -8.29 -8.95
C GLN A 87 5.67 -6.91 -9.10
N GLY A 88 5.83 -6.03 -8.12
CA GLY A 88 5.32 -4.66 -8.20
C GLY A 88 5.98 -3.87 -9.33
N ILE A 89 7.30 -3.95 -9.47
CA ILE A 89 8.04 -3.30 -10.56
C ILE A 89 7.59 -3.83 -11.92
N ASN A 90 7.48 -5.15 -12.08
CA ASN A 90 7.02 -5.77 -13.32
C ASN A 90 5.59 -5.36 -13.67
N TYR A 91 4.72 -5.29 -12.68
CA TYR A 91 3.35 -4.83 -12.88
C TYR A 91 3.32 -3.41 -13.47
N ILE A 92 4.05 -2.48 -12.85
CA ILE A 92 4.11 -1.09 -13.32
C ILE A 92 4.78 -0.99 -14.69
N ALA A 93 5.89 -1.70 -14.90
CA ALA A 93 6.56 -1.71 -16.22
C ALA A 93 5.62 -2.21 -17.35
N GLY A 94 4.76 -3.18 -17.06
CA GLY A 94 3.75 -3.68 -17.98
C GLY A 94 2.64 -2.67 -18.30
N GLN A 95 2.43 -1.64 -17.47
CA GLN A 95 1.39 -0.63 -17.64
C GLN A 95 1.84 0.61 -18.43
N VAL A 96 3.12 0.75 -18.75
CA VAL A 96 3.67 1.97 -19.38
C VAL A 96 2.92 2.39 -20.63
N LYS A 97 2.49 1.46 -21.47
CA LYS A 97 1.73 1.74 -22.70
C LYS A 97 0.29 2.17 -22.47
N ALA A 98 -0.23 1.95 -21.27
CA ALA A 98 -1.61 2.27 -20.90
C ALA A 98 -1.73 3.60 -20.12
N ILE A 99 -0.64 4.35 -19.96
CA ILE A 99 -0.62 5.64 -19.28
C ILE A 99 -1.31 6.68 -20.15
N ASP A 100 -2.33 7.33 -19.60
CA ASP A 100 -3.01 8.46 -20.24
C ASP A 100 -2.47 9.77 -19.69
N TYR A 101 -1.46 10.30 -20.33
CA TYR A 101 -0.81 11.55 -19.94
C TYR A 101 -1.73 12.79 -20.02
N SER A 102 -2.83 12.71 -20.79
CA SER A 102 -3.79 13.82 -20.87
C SER A 102 -4.53 14.07 -19.55
N LYS A 103 -4.58 13.06 -18.68
CA LYS A 103 -5.18 13.14 -17.33
C LYS A 103 -4.20 13.57 -16.24
N ALA A 104 -2.93 13.70 -16.58
CA ALA A 104 -1.93 14.17 -15.64
C ALA A 104 -2.18 15.65 -15.30
N THR A 105 -2.13 15.98 -14.01
CA THR A 105 -2.26 17.36 -13.53
C THR A 105 -1.08 17.69 -12.64
N SER A 106 -0.65 18.96 -12.71
CA SER A 106 0.32 19.52 -11.79
C SER A 106 -0.43 20.44 -10.83
N LYS A 107 -0.29 20.18 -9.53
CA LYS A 107 -0.86 21.03 -8.50
C LYS A 107 0.23 21.70 -7.70
N GLY A 108 0.03 22.95 -7.36
CA GLY A 108 0.88 23.65 -6.44
C GLY A 108 0.80 23.05 -5.02
N ARG A 109 1.82 23.35 -4.24
CA ARG A 109 1.93 22.86 -2.84
C ARG A 109 0.69 23.19 -1.99
N ASP A 110 0.07 24.35 -2.25
CA ASP A 110 -1.03 24.89 -1.45
C ASP A 110 -2.43 24.46 -1.95
N GLU A 111 -2.51 23.79 -3.07
CA GLU A 111 -3.81 23.37 -3.63
C GLU A 111 -4.36 22.07 -3.01
N GLY A 112 -3.53 21.33 -2.30
CA GLY A 112 -3.88 20.03 -1.73
C GLY A 112 -4.32 19.01 -2.77
N LEU A 113 -4.45 17.77 -2.35
CA LEU A 113 -5.09 16.73 -3.14
C LEU A 113 -6.58 16.76 -2.82
N ARG A 114 -7.38 17.10 -3.82
CA ARG A 114 -8.84 16.96 -3.75
C ARG A 114 -9.24 15.67 -4.44
N PHE A 115 -9.85 14.80 -3.67
CA PHE A 115 -10.36 13.53 -4.16
C PHE A 115 -11.86 13.60 -4.43
#